data_47ff651b6496186065b60fa53a07293b
#
_entry.id   47ff651b6496186065b60fa53a07293b
#
_cell.length_a   1.000
_cell.length_b   1.000
_cell.length_c   1.000
_cell.angle_alpha   90.00
_cell.angle_beta   90.00
_cell.angle_gamma   90.00
#
_symmetry.space_group_name_H-M   'P 1'
#
loop_
_entity.id
_entity.type
_entity.pdbx_description
1 polymer ?
#
loop_
_entity_poly.entity_id
_entity_poly.type
_entity_poly.pdbx_seq_one_letter_code
_entity_poly.pdbx_strand_id
1 'polypeptide(L)'
;MATKAELQEALDQLWEKYGTMLASLNDALDELDKKPKEVIVEKEVPVEVIKNVGFPPDAYSFTRNGISTVSYGGQTTRLKQAEALGSALKSDSYTKAQLEQMFKDGEGFSDATLNGTGKNLRGKTAAYGAATVKAQIDAFITEAAEVVAPAWNSDASAGVAGSYTDPAGSNRTVRINAKGLELNQAFLKSLMGALVTDQIINGYLSKTKLDGGTNIADNDNNVFAYKGTGATENNATKMEHYWDEGFGYMFGREADASNPFNGSGVILNKYLKKVNASDEPGISKVIYDAFKLGRAAIVNSDYTVRDEQATIVKENISKVIGYKAAYYLRSGGDEITAGNWANAHHALSEGYGFILSLQFTQGSDGNPYMTNEEVNAMLDKLMAGNGFWDRTAEELEAMAKDVDAATGLN
;
A
#
# COMPACT_ATOMS: atom_id res chain seq x y z
N MET A 1 11.92 16.51 -37.01
CA MET A 1 11.68 17.56 -35.98
C MET A 1 10.70 18.54 -36.58
N ALA A 2 9.63 18.86 -35.87
CA ALA A 2 8.68 19.86 -36.33
C ALA A 2 9.37 21.22 -36.45
N THR A 3 9.03 21.98 -37.48
CA THR A 3 9.56 23.32 -37.71
C THR A 3 8.93 24.30 -36.72
N LYS A 4 9.56 25.45 -36.50
CA LYS A 4 9.01 26.51 -35.64
C LYS A 4 7.62 26.98 -36.10
N ALA A 5 7.37 26.97 -37.42
CA ALA A 5 6.08 27.34 -38.01
C ALA A 5 5.00 26.31 -37.68
N GLU A 6 5.29 25.00 -37.76
CA GLU A 6 4.34 23.93 -37.43
C GLU A 6 4.01 23.93 -35.94
N LEU A 7 4.96 24.25 -35.07
CA LEU A 7 4.73 24.39 -33.64
C LEU A 7 3.88 25.62 -33.30
N GLN A 8 4.09 26.73 -34.01
CA GLN A 8 3.27 27.95 -33.84
C GLN A 8 1.84 27.69 -34.29
N GLU A 9 1.64 27.07 -35.45
CA GLU A 9 0.31 26.73 -35.96
C GLU A 9 -0.44 25.78 -35.02
N ALA A 10 0.25 24.78 -34.45
CA ALA A 10 -0.35 23.89 -33.45
C ALA A 10 -0.73 24.63 -32.16
N LEU A 11 0.06 25.61 -31.73
CA LEU A 11 -0.22 26.43 -30.58
C LEU A 11 -1.45 27.33 -30.82
N ASP A 12 -1.55 27.95 -32.02
CA ASP A 12 -2.67 28.82 -32.39
C ASP A 12 -3.98 28.01 -32.46
N GLN A 13 -3.95 26.80 -33.03
CA GLN A 13 -5.09 25.87 -33.02
C GLN A 13 -5.52 25.46 -31.61
N LEU A 14 -4.56 25.27 -30.72
CA LEU A 14 -4.83 24.95 -29.33
C LEU A 14 -5.51 26.12 -28.59
N TRP A 15 -5.05 27.35 -28.84
CA TRP A 15 -5.66 28.54 -28.26
C TRP A 15 -7.07 28.77 -28.79
N GLU A 16 -7.32 28.55 -30.06
CA GLU A 16 -8.66 28.65 -30.66
C GLU A 16 -9.62 27.63 -30.03
N LYS A 17 -9.17 26.39 -29.88
CA LYS A 17 -9.94 25.30 -29.22
C LYS A 17 -10.23 25.62 -27.75
N TYR A 18 -9.27 26.18 -27.02
CA TYR A 18 -9.45 26.60 -25.63
C TYR A 18 -10.43 27.77 -25.50
N GLY A 19 -10.35 28.75 -26.40
CA GLY A 19 -11.29 29.89 -26.48
C GLY A 19 -12.72 29.41 -26.71
N THR A 20 -12.92 28.51 -27.65
CA THR A 20 -14.24 27.92 -27.95
C THR A 20 -14.81 27.13 -26.75
N MET A 21 -13.97 26.40 -26.04
CA MET A 21 -14.37 25.62 -24.86
C MET A 21 -14.74 26.51 -23.66
N LEU A 22 -14.01 27.63 -23.48
CA LEU A 22 -14.33 28.67 -22.47
C LEU A 22 -15.64 29.39 -22.77
N ALA A 23 -15.87 29.74 -24.05
CA ALA A 23 -17.12 30.35 -24.47
C ALA A 23 -18.33 29.43 -24.21
N SER A 24 -18.21 28.13 -24.57
CA SER A 24 -19.25 27.12 -24.31
C SER A 24 -19.52 26.91 -22.82
N LEU A 25 -18.50 27.01 -21.98
CA LEU A 25 -18.64 26.89 -20.53
C LEU A 25 -19.35 28.10 -19.93
N ASN A 26 -19.02 29.29 -20.40
CA ASN A 26 -19.70 30.53 -19.98
C ASN A 26 -21.17 30.53 -20.44
N ASP A 27 -21.46 30.12 -21.68
CA ASP A 27 -22.83 29.98 -22.16
C ASP A 27 -23.63 28.96 -21.31
N ALA A 28 -23.02 27.87 -20.92
CA ALA A 28 -23.64 26.85 -20.05
C ALA A 28 -23.91 27.40 -18.62
N LEU A 29 -23.01 28.23 -18.09
CA LEU A 29 -23.18 28.89 -16.80
C LEU A 29 -24.32 29.97 -16.89
N ASP A 30 -24.39 30.76 -17.97
CA ASP A 30 -25.45 31.71 -18.19
C ASP A 30 -26.82 31.06 -18.37
N GLU A 31 -26.89 29.87 -18.99
CA GLU A 31 -28.11 29.07 -19.09
C GLU A 31 -28.54 28.46 -17.75
N LEU A 32 -27.61 28.13 -16.88
CA LEU A 32 -27.88 27.65 -15.51
C LEU A 32 -28.49 28.78 -14.65
N ASP A 33 -27.99 30.02 -14.79
CA ASP A 33 -28.52 31.18 -14.08
C ASP A 33 -29.91 31.62 -14.58
N LYS A 34 -30.27 31.30 -15.84
CA LYS A 34 -31.59 31.61 -16.43
C LYS A 34 -32.70 30.61 -16.07
N LYS A 35 -32.38 29.44 -15.49
CA LYS A 35 -33.40 28.49 -15.03
C LYS A 35 -34.20 29.13 -13.89
N PRO A 36 -35.56 29.16 -13.98
CA PRO A 36 -36.36 29.66 -12.87
C PRO A 36 -36.03 28.83 -11.64
N LYS A 37 -35.69 29.48 -10.53
CA LYS A 37 -35.60 28.83 -9.23
C LYS A 37 -36.99 28.30 -8.95
N GLU A 38 -37.16 26.97 -9.05
CA GLU A 38 -38.38 26.34 -8.56
C GLU A 38 -38.53 26.70 -7.09
N VAL A 39 -39.67 27.30 -6.77
CA VAL A 39 -40.07 27.49 -5.38
C VAL A 39 -40.41 26.14 -4.84
N ILE A 40 -39.44 25.49 -4.22
CA ILE A 40 -39.68 24.26 -3.46
C ILE A 40 -40.50 24.67 -2.24
N VAL A 41 -41.76 24.28 -2.24
CA VAL A 41 -42.62 24.31 -1.05
C VAL A 41 -41.91 23.49 0.03
N GLU A 42 -41.54 24.15 1.12
CA GLU A 42 -40.87 23.57 2.27
C GLU A 42 -41.62 22.35 2.77
N LYS A 43 -41.14 21.17 2.35
CA LYS A 43 -41.24 19.99 3.19
C LYS A 43 -40.03 20.14 4.11
N GLU A 44 -40.22 20.20 5.43
CA GLU A 44 -39.15 20.19 6.41
C GLU A 44 -38.22 18.98 6.12
N VAL A 45 -37.24 19.18 5.30
CA VAL A 45 -36.08 18.33 5.23
C VAL A 45 -35.25 18.71 6.46
N PRO A 46 -34.85 17.77 7.31
CA PRO A 46 -33.94 18.10 8.42
C PRO A 46 -32.77 18.87 7.77
N VAL A 47 -32.54 20.08 8.23
CA VAL A 47 -31.36 20.86 7.84
C VAL A 47 -30.18 20.03 8.34
N GLU A 48 -29.60 19.19 7.48
CA GLU A 48 -28.25 18.71 7.70
C GLU A 48 -27.40 19.96 7.82
N VAL A 49 -26.98 20.23 9.04
CA VAL A 49 -26.00 21.27 9.32
C VAL A 49 -24.75 20.81 8.56
N ILE A 50 -24.52 21.39 7.38
CA ILE A 50 -23.24 21.23 6.68
C ILE A 50 -22.22 21.84 7.63
N LYS A 51 -21.63 20.99 8.49
CA LYS A 51 -20.48 21.37 9.27
C LYS A 51 -19.40 21.69 8.25
N ASN A 52 -19.04 22.96 8.10
CA ASN A 52 -17.91 23.36 7.28
C ASN A 52 -16.69 22.63 7.81
N VAL A 53 -16.26 21.58 7.13
CA VAL A 53 -14.96 20.98 7.38
C VAL A 53 -13.95 22.06 7.04
N GLY A 54 -13.32 22.65 8.07
CA GLY A 54 -12.28 23.65 7.85
C GLY A 54 -11.23 23.07 6.90
N PHE A 55 -10.65 23.91 6.03
CA PHE A 55 -9.63 23.45 5.09
C PHE A 55 -8.60 22.59 5.81
N PRO A 56 -8.27 21.38 5.29
CA PRO A 56 -7.24 20.58 5.89
C PRO A 56 -5.92 21.37 5.88
N PRO A 57 -5.05 21.16 6.87
CA PRO A 57 -3.74 21.83 6.88
C PRO A 57 -2.91 21.44 5.64
N ASP A 58 -1.96 22.30 5.25
CA ASP A 58 -1.06 22.01 4.11
C ASP A 58 -0.28 20.71 4.31
N ALA A 59 0.14 20.43 5.53
CA ALA A 59 0.81 19.21 5.91
C ALA A 59 -0.08 18.35 6.82
N TYR A 60 0.22 17.04 6.95
CA TYR A 60 -0.43 16.17 7.92
C TYR A 60 0.04 16.52 9.35
N SER A 61 -0.48 17.64 9.84
CA SER A 61 -0.12 18.24 11.13
C SER A 61 -1.38 18.78 11.81
N PHE A 62 -1.73 18.20 12.94
CA PHE A 62 -2.90 18.57 13.73
C PHE A 62 -2.47 18.87 15.15
N THR A 63 -2.92 19.98 15.72
CA THR A 63 -2.51 20.44 17.03
C THR A 63 -3.72 20.85 17.91
N ARG A 64 -3.55 20.72 19.22
CA ARG A 64 -4.40 21.35 20.25
C ARG A 64 -3.51 22.14 21.19
N ASN A 65 -3.85 23.40 21.42
CA ASN A 65 -3.05 24.34 22.24
C ASN A 65 -1.57 24.37 21.83
N GLY A 66 -1.29 24.28 20.52
CA GLY A 66 0.07 24.30 19.97
C GLY A 66 0.86 23.00 20.11
N ILE A 67 0.27 21.94 20.69
CA ILE A 67 0.91 20.64 20.86
C ILE A 67 0.30 19.66 19.86
N SER A 68 1.14 18.84 19.19
CA SER A 68 0.68 17.84 18.22
C SER A 68 -0.32 16.87 18.86
N THR A 69 -1.39 16.56 18.11
CA THR A 69 -2.32 15.46 18.44
C THR A 69 -2.02 14.19 17.64
N VAL A 70 -1.07 14.26 16.69
CA VAL A 70 -0.72 13.14 15.79
C VAL A 70 0.26 12.19 16.46
N SER A 71 0.00 10.88 16.36
CA SER A 71 0.91 9.85 16.86
C SER A 71 0.76 8.54 16.08
N TYR A 72 1.86 8.09 15.45
CA TYR A 72 1.95 6.81 14.74
C TYR A 72 3.33 6.13 14.91
N GLY A 73 4.03 6.39 16.00
CA GLY A 73 5.36 5.83 16.25
C GLY A 73 5.41 4.30 16.25
N GLY A 74 4.33 3.65 16.68
CA GLY A 74 4.24 2.19 16.64
C GLY A 74 4.21 1.60 15.23
N GLN A 75 3.63 2.30 14.28
CA GLN A 75 3.60 1.93 12.86
C GLN A 75 4.97 2.11 12.24
N THR A 76 5.63 3.25 12.48
CA THR A 76 7.01 3.51 12.08
C THR A 76 7.95 2.41 12.58
N THR A 77 7.82 2.00 13.84
CA THR A 77 8.63 0.91 14.41
C THR A 77 8.42 -0.40 13.65
N ARG A 78 7.15 -0.81 13.41
CA ARG A 78 6.87 -2.06 12.67
C ARG A 78 7.35 -2.02 11.23
N LEU A 79 7.24 -0.89 10.54
CA LEU A 79 7.77 -0.76 9.19
C LEU A 79 9.29 -0.93 9.17
N LYS A 80 10.02 -0.37 10.15
CA LYS A 80 11.46 -0.57 10.32
C LYS A 80 11.81 -2.02 10.69
N GLN A 81 11.02 -2.65 11.56
CA GLN A 81 11.18 -4.07 11.91
C GLN A 81 11.00 -4.96 10.67
N ALA A 82 10.02 -4.67 9.80
CA ALA A 82 9.80 -5.41 8.55
C ALA A 82 11.01 -5.28 7.59
N GLU A 83 11.56 -4.09 7.46
CA GLU A 83 12.76 -3.83 6.65
C GLU A 83 13.99 -4.56 7.20
N ALA A 84 14.18 -4.53 8.51
CA ALA A 84 15.30 -5.19 9.18
C ALA A 84 15.20 -6.72 9.06
N LEU A 85 14.01 -7.30 9.26
CA LEU A 85 13.79 -8.73 9.07
C LEU A 85 13.93 -9.14 7.60
N GLY A 86 13.40 -8.36 6.66
CA GLY A 86 13.61 -8.59 5.23
C GLY A 86 15.10 -8.56 4.84
N SER A 87 15.90 -7.75 5.52
CA SER A 87 17.36 -7.72 5.35
C SER A 87 18.03 -8.95 6.00
N ALA A 88 17.57 -9.39 7.17
CA ALA A 88 18.06 -10.59 7.83
C ALA A 88 17.80 -11.86 7.01
N LEU A 89 16.65 -11.94 6.32
CA LEU A 89 16.29 -13.02 5.39
C LEU A 89 17.20 -13.08 4.13
N LYS A 90 18.02 -12.05 3.89
CA LYS A 90 19.06 -12.02 2.85
C LYS A 90 20.43 -12.47 3.36
N SER A 91 20.49 -13.21 4.44
CA SER A 91 21.74 -13.65 5.07
C SER A 91 21.61 -15.11 5.52
N ASP A 92 22.70 -15.84 5.46
CA ASP A 92 22.85 -17.19 6.02
C ASP A 92 23.29 -17.18 7.50
N SER A 93 23.42 -15.99 8.10
CA SER A 93 23.96 -15.83 9.45
C SER A 93 22.93 -15.95 10.56
N TYR A 94 21.65 -15.97 10.22
CA TYR A 94 20.55 -16.02 11.19
C TYR A 94 19.96 -17.43 11.30
N THR A 95 19.80 -17.89 12.53
CA THR A 95 19.04 -19.12 12.80
C THR A 95 17.54 -18.87 12.68
N LYS A 96 16.76 -19.94 12.47
CA LYS A 96 15.29 -19.87 12.49
C LYS A 96 14.76 -19.19 13.76
N ALA A 97 15.29 -19.57 14.93
CA ALA A 97 14.86 -19.00 16.21
C ALA A 97 15.06 -17.48 16.29
N GLN A 98 16.17 -16.96 15.74
CA GLN A 98 16.43 -15.52 15.68
C GLN A 98 15.45 -14.81 14.74
N LEU A 99 15.22 -15.33 13.54
CA LEU A 99 14.27 -14.74 12.59
C LEU A 99 12.83 -14.79 13.11
N GLU A 100 12.44 -15.89 13.76
CA GLU A 100 11.15 -16.00 14.41
C GLU A 100 10.99 -15.04 15.58
N GLN A 101 12.02 -14.84 16.40
CA GLN A 101 12.03 -13.85 17.48
C GLN A 101 11.81 -12.43 16.93
N MET A 102 12.50 -12.07 15.85
CA MET A 102 12.29 -10.78 15.18
C MET A 102 10.83 -10.60 14.71
N PHE A 103 10.23 -11.64 14.14
CA PHE A 103 8.87 -11.59 13.60
C PHE A 103 7.78 -11.63 14.67
N LYS A 104 7.90 -12.59 15.61
CA LYS A 104 6.88 -12.93 16.61
C LYS A 104 6.92 -12.01 17.82
N ASP A 105 8.13 -11.69 18.29
CA ASP A 105 8.32 -10.98 19.56
C ASP A 105 8.71 -9.51 19.35
N GLY A 106 9.25 -9.16 18.17
CA GLY A 106 9.76 -7.83 17.88
C GLY A 106 11.10 -7.54 18.55
N GLU A 107 11.90 -8.59 18.75
CA GLU A 107 13.18 -8.56 19.45
C GLU A 107 14.29 -9.22 18.61
N GLY A 108 15.54 -9.04 19.00
CA GLY A 108 16.69 -9.65 18.32
C GLY A 108 17.17 -8.89 17.09
N PHE A 109 16.73 -7.65 16.89
CA PHE A 109 17.22 -6.77 15.84
C PHE A 109 18.60 -6.21 16.19
N SER A 110 19.46 -6.06 15.17
CA SER A 110 20.79 -5.41 15.31
C SER A 110 20.65 -3.91 15.65
N ASP A 111 19.61 -3.25 15.13
CA ASP A 111 19.24 -1.91 15.57
C ASP A 111 18.53 -1.99 16.92
N ALA A 112 19.25 -1.61 17.98
CA ALA A 112 18.74 -1.65 19.34
C ALA A 112 17.44 -0.85 19.56
N THR A 113 17.19 0.17 18.74
CA THR A 113 15.97 1.01 18.83
C THR A 113 14.69 0.27 18.43
N LEU A 114 14.81 -0.89 17.80
CA LEU A 114 13.70 -1.73 17.39
C LEU A 114 13.32 -2.77 18.44
N ASN A 115 14.17 -2.98 19.45
CA ASN A 115 13.98 -3.93 20.54
C ASN A 115 13.34 -3.24 21.76
N GLY A 116 12.69 -4.01 22.65
CA GLY A 116 12.05 -3.49 23.88
C GLY A 116 10.88 -2.54 23.64
N THR A 117 10.39 -2.43 22.42
CA THR A 117 9.33 -1.48 22.03
C THR A 117 7.92 -1.98 22.35
N GLY A 118 7.77 -3.26 22.66
CA GLY A 118 6.48 -3.96 22.79
C GLY A 118 5.73 -4.07 21.46
N LYS A 119 6.39 -3.81 20.32
CA LYS A 119 5.82 -3.94 18.98
C LYS A 119 6.37 -5.18 18.29
N ASN A 120 5.52 -5.91 17.59
CA ASN A 120 5.93 -7.03 16.74
C ASN A 120 5.15 -7.02 15.44
N LEU A 121 5.66 -7.72 14.44
CA LEU A 121 5.07 -7.81 13.11
C LEU A 121 3.92 -8.81 13.07
N ARG A 122 4.15 -10.03 13.61
CA ARG A 122 3.24 -11.16 13.46
C ARG A 122 1.86 -10.88 14.03
N GLY A 123 1.76 -10.16 15.15
CA GLY A 123 0.48 -9.80 15.78
C GLY A 123 -0.40 -8.90 14.92
N LYS A 124 0.21 -8.16 14.00
CA LYS A 124 -0.49 -7.24 13.08
C LYS A 124 -0.61 -7.78 11.65
N THR A 125 0.14 -8.83 11.32
CA THR A 125 0.12 -9.47 9.99
C THR A 125 -1.16 -10.27 9.83
N ALA A 126 -1.91 -10.05 8.75
CA ALA A 126 -3.19 -10.69 8.42
C ALA A 126 -4.13 -10.75 9.64
N ALA A 127 -4.24 -9.62 10.34
CA ALA A 127 -5.03 -9.55 11.57
C ALA A 127 -6.55 -9.60 11.28
N TYR A 128 -6.95 -9.17 10.10
CA TYR A 128 -8.33 -9.15 9.62
C TYR A 128 -8.55 -10.06 8.41
N GLY A 129 -7.49 -10.67 7.88
CA GLY A 129 -7.53 -11.58 6.73
C GLY A 129 -7.70 -13.05 7.10
N ALA A 130 -7.56 -13.93 6.12
CA ALA A 130 -7.60 -15.36 6.32
C ALA A 130 -6.46 -15.84 7.23
N ALA A 131 -6.78 -16.69 8.21
CA ALA A 131 -5.80 -17.20 9.19
C ALA A 131 -4.64 -17.96 8.54
N THR A 132 -4.86 -18.56 7.36
CA THR A 132 -3.87 -19.29 6.57
C THR A 132 -2.69 -18.43 6.13
N VAL A 133 -2.92 -17.13 5.83
CA VAL A 133 -1.88 -16.20 5.34
C VAL A 133 -0.77 -16.02 6.36
N LYS A 134 -1.10 -15.95 7.65
CA LYS A 134 -0.10 -15.83 8.71
C LYS A 134 0.83 -17.05 8.75
N ALA A 135 0.28 -18.23 8.53
CA ALA A 135 1.07 -19.48 8.44
C ALA A 135 1.94 -19.50 7.17
N GLN A 136 1.45 -19.01 6.03
CA GLN A 136 2.25 -18.86 4.81
C GLN A 136 3.47 -17.95 5.03
N ILE A 137 3.30 -16.85 5.74
CA ILE A 137 4.40 -15.92 6.04
C ILE A 137 5.37 -16.52 7.07
N ASP A 138 4.89 -17.23 8.09
CA ASP A 138 5.74 -18.02 9.00
C ASP A 138 6.58 -19.05 8.21
N ALA A 139 6.02 -19.68 7.17
CA ALA A 139 6.70 -20.67 6.34
C ALA A 139 7.86 -20.06 5.54
N PHE A 140 7.75 -18.81 5.04
CA PHE A 140 8.88 -18.14 4.37
C PHE A 140 10.09 -18.01 5.30
N ILE A 141 9.86 -17.67 6.56
CA ILE A 141 10.93 -17.53 7.56
C ILE A 141 11.58 -18.91 7.82
N THR A 142 10.75 -19.94 7.99
CA THR A 142 11.22 -21.30 8.21
C THR A 142 12.07 -21.79 7.03
N GLU A 143 11.55 -21.67 5.81
CA GLU A 143 12.22 -22.13 4.60
C GLU A 143 13.51 -21.34 4.31
N ALA A 144 13.52 -20.03 4.57
CA ALA A 144 14.74 -19.22 4.45
C ALA A 144 15.86 -19.74 5.36
N ALA A 145 15.54 -20.06 6.61
CA ALA A 145 16.52 -20.52 7.60
C ALA A 145 16.94 -21.99 7.44
N GLU A 146 16.00 -22.88 7.11
CA GLU A 146 16.22 -24.31 7.13
C GLU A 146 16.56 -24.91 5.76
N VAL A 147 16.26 -24.20 4.66
CA VAL A 147 16.49 -24.68 3.28
C VAL A 147 17.46 -23.78 2.53
N VAL A 148 17.18 -22.46 2.43
CA VAL A 148 17.99 -21.55 1.61
C VAL A 148 19.32 -21.20 2.28
N ALA A 149 19.34 -20.92 3.58
CA ALA A 149 20.56 -20.57 4.30
C ALA A 149 21.61 -21.71 4.28
N PRO A 150 21.27 -23.00 4.51
CA PRO A 150 22.23 -24.09 4.35
C PRO A 150 22.78 -24.26 2.93
N ALA A 151 21.99 -23.89 1.91
CA ALA A 151 22.36 -23.98 0.49
C ALA A 151 22.97 -22.68 -0.07
N TRP A 152 23.29 -21.71 0.78
CA TRP A 152 23.66 -20.32 0.41
C TRP A 152 24.73 -20.21 -0.66
N ASN A 153 25.73 -21.12 -0.64
CA ASN A 153 26.87 -21.15 -1.57
C ASN A 153 26.80 -22.32 -2.57
N SER A 154 25.69 -23.04 -2.60
CA SER A 154 25.47 -24.11 -3.58
C SER A 154 24.76 -23.55 -4.80
N ASP A 155 24.99 -24.13 -5.99
CA ASP A 155 24.30 -23.73 -7.22
C ASP A 155 22.82 -24.15 -7.16
N ALA A 156 21.93 -23.20 -7.45
CA ALA A 156 20.50 -23.47 -7.58
C ALA A 156 20.17 -23.96 -9.00
N SER A 157 19.18 -24.86 -9.06
CA SER A 157 18.56 -25.31 -10.30
C SER A 157 17.12 -25.75 -10.04
N ALA A 158 16.39 -26.13 -11.08
CA ALA A 158 15.03 -26.66 -10.91
C ALA A 158 15.03 -27.85 -9.92
N GLY A 159 14.25 -27.70 -8.85
CA GLY A 159 14.19 -28.67 -7.74
C GLY A 159 15.31 -28.58 -6.69
N VAL A 160 16.28 -27.66 -6.84
CA VAL A 160 17.42 -27.50 -5.93
C VAL A 160 17.55 -26.05 -5.46
N ALA A 161 17.47 -25.84 -4.14
CA ALA A 161 17.70 -24.52 -3.54
C ALA A 161 19.16 -24.09 -3.60
N GLY A 162 19.43 -22.78 -3.63
CA GLY A 162 20.80 -22.29 -3.61
C GLY A 162 20.93 -20.87 -4.18
N SER A 163 22.11 -20.62 -4.72
CA SER A 163 22.54 -19.39 -5.38
C SER A 163 22.40 -19.55 -6.88
N TYR A 164 21.82 -18.56 -7.56
CA TYR A 164 21.80 -18.51 -9.02
C TYR A 164 22.30 -17.15 -9.50
N THR A 165 23.19 -17.18 -10.48
CA THR A 165 23.72 -16.00 -11.19
C THR A 165 23.66 -16.27 -12.66
N ASP A 166 23.17 -15.34 -13.46
CA ASP A 166 23.12 -15.51 -14.91
C ASP A 166 24.53 -15.69 -15.49
N PRO A 167 24.77 -16.70 -16.34
CA PRO A 167 26.09 -16.95 -16.94
C PRO A 167 26.54 -15.81 -17.87
N ALA A 168 25.58 -15.10 -18.48
CA ALA A 168 25.82 -13.92 -19.33
C ALA A 168 24.62 -12.99 -19.16
N GLY A 169 24.82 -11.73 -18.82
CA GLY A 169 23.74 -10.76 -18.70
C GLY A 169 23.80 -9.95 -17.42
N SER A 170 22.76 -10.00 -16.61
CA SER A 170 22.72 -9.26 -15.35
C SER A 170 23.72 -9.84 -14.36
N ASN A 171 24.52 -8.99 -13.73
CA ASN A 171 25.42 -9.44 -12.65
C ASN A 171 24.67 -9.73 -11.33
N ARG A 172 23.36 -9.99 -11.40
CA ARG A 172 22.54 -10.30 -10.23
C ARG A 172 22.78 -11.73 -9.75
N THR A 173 22.96 -11.88 -8.46
CA THR A 173 22.90 -13.16 -7.80
C THR A 173 21.68 -13.19 -6.90
N VAL A 174 20.84 -14.23 -7.03
CA VAL A 174 19.67 -14.47 -6.16
C VAL A 174 19.91 -15.70 -5.28
N ARG A 175 19.26 -15.73 -4.12
CA ARG A 175 19.24 -16.86 -3.19
C ARG A 175 17.80 -17.35 -3.12
N ILE A 176 17.56 -18.53 -3.66
CA ILE A 176 16.23 -19.03 -3.99
C ILE A 176 16.02 -20.44 -3.44
N ASN A 177 14.77 -20.77 -3.17
CA ASN A 177 14.37 -22.13 -2.86
C ASN A 177 14.35 -23.03 -4.12
N ALA A 178 14.01 -24.30 -3.94
CA ALA A 178 13.95 -25.28 -5.03
C ALA A 178 13.00 -24.90 -6.19
N LYS A 179 12.03 -24.03 -5.93
CA LYS A 179 11.06 -23.54 -6.92
C LYS A 179 11.41 -22.14 -7.51
N GLY A 180 12.58 -21.63 -7.20
CA GLY A 180 13.03 -20.34 -7.73
C GLY A 180 12.54 -19.12 -6.95
N LEU A 181 11.90 -19.30 -5.77
CA LEU A 181 11.36 -18.22 -4.97
C LEU A 181 12.45 -17.60 -4.08
N GLU A 182 12.67 -16.30 -4.20
CA GLU A 182 13.53 -15.48 -3.33
C GLU A 182 12.72 -15.07 -2.08
N LEU A 183 12.89 -15.80 -0.98
CA LEU A 183 11.99 -15.76 0.18
C LEU A 183 11.92 -14.39 0.89
N ASN A 184 13.01 -13.62 0.91
CA ASN A 184 12.98 -12.27 1.44
C ASN A 184 12.10 -11.31 0.60
N GLN A 185 12.03 -11.54 -0.73
CA GLN A 185 11.15 -10.75 -1.60
C GLN A 185 9.68 -11.16 -1.39
N ALA A 186 9.41 -12.47 -1.41
CA ALA A 186 8.07 -12.97 -1.11
C ALA A 186 7.57 -12.46 0.24
N PHE A 187 8.40 -12.54 1.30
CA PHE A 187 8.08 -12.04 2.62
C PHE A 187 7.75 -10.55 2.62
N LEU A 188 8.66 -9.69 2.13
CA LEU A 188 8.47 -8.25 2.17
C LEU A 188 7.26 -7.79 1.35
N LYS A 189 7.04 -8.37 0.16
CA LYS A 189 5.92 -7.97 -0.69
C LYS A 189 4.59 -8.51 -0.20
N SER A 190 4.57 -9.67 0.43
CA SER A 190 3.37 -10.16 1.14
C SER A 190 2.96 -9.23 2.29
N LEU A 191 3.91 -8.59 2.97
CA LEU A 191 3.61 -7.61 4.02
C LEU A 191 3.00 -6.30 3.48
N MET A 192 3.12 -6.01 2.16
CA MET A 192 2.42 -4.86 1.57
C MET A 192 0.90 -5.00 1.75
N GLY A 193 0.36 -6.20 1.47
CA GLY A 193 -1.03 -6.54 1.74
C GLY A 193 -1.27 -6.93 3.20
N ALA A 194 -0.62 -7.99 3.65
CA ALA A 194 -0.94 -8.64 4.91
C ALA A 194 -0.63 -7.82 6.17
N LEU A 195 0.24 -6.80 6.08
CA LEU A 195 0.50 -5.88 7.19
C LEU A 195 -0.02 -4.48 6.88
N VAL A 196 0.45 -3.85 5.79
CA VAL A 196 0.16 -2.43 5.56
C VAL A 196 -1.29 -2.23 5.11
N THR A 197 -1.70 -2.89 4.03
CA THR A 197 -3.04 -2.73 3.45
C THR A 197 -4.12 -3.27 4.39
N ASP A 198 -3.93 -4.45 4.99
CA ASP A 198 -4.86 -5.05 5.95
C ASP A 198 -5.10 -4.14 7.16
N GLN A 199 -4.05 -3.57 7.74
CA GLN A 199 -4.20 -2.67 8.88
C GLN A 199 -4.86 -1.34 8.50
N ILE A 200 -4.59 -0.80 7.32
CA ILE A 200 -5.23 0.44 6.86
C ILE A 200 -6.70 0.19 6.53
N ILE A 201 -6.98 -0.76 5.63
CA ILE A 201 -8.32 -0.96 5.03
C ILE A 201 -9.27 -1.65 6.01
N ASN A 202 -8.86 -2.82 6.50
CA ASN A 202 -9.71 -3.69 7.31
C ASN A 202 -9.63 -3.34 8.81
N GLY A 203 -8.57 -2.66 9.21
CA GLY A 203 -8.31 -2.20 10.56
C GLY A 203 -8.69 -0.73 10.79
N TYR A 204 -7.72 0.15 10.69
CA TYR A 204 -7.77 1.52 11.21
C TYR A 204 -8.77 2.44 10.52
N LEU A 205 -8.97 2.30 9.20
CA LEU A 205 -9.96 3.09 8.45
C LEU A 205 -11.29 2.33 8.25
N SER A 206 -11.47 1.17 8.88
CA SER A 206 -12.77 0.50 8.83
C SER A 206 -13.79 1.24 9.67
N LYS A 207 -15.04 1.30 9.19
CA LYS A 207 -16.16 1.89 9.93
C LYS A 207 -16.36 1.21 11.30
N THR A 208 -16.22 -0.11 11.34
CA THR A 208 -16.28 -0.89 12.58
C THR A 208 -15.25 -0.42 13.62
N LYS A 209 -14.05 -0.04 13.19
CA LYS A 209 -13.00 0.47 14.08
C LYS A 209 -13.24 1.92 14.48
N LEU A 210 -13.55 2.77 13.50
CA LEU A 210 -13.73 4.20 13.72
C LEU A 210 -14.97 4.50 14.57
N ASP A 211 -16.11 3.83 14.30
CA ASP A 211 -17.38 4.04 15.01
C ASP A 211 -17.54 3.13 16.22
N GLY A 212 -16.60 2.19 16.45
CA GLY A 212 -16.73 1.14 17.45
C GLY A 212 -16.92 1.66 18.88
N GLY A 213 -17.86 1.05 19.62
CA GLY A 213 -18.13 1.41 21.00
C GLY A 213 -18.66 2.84 21.16
N THR A 214 -17.95 3.67 21.92
CA THR A 214 -18.31 5.08 22.20
C THR A 214 -17.55 6.08 21.33
N ASN A 215 -16.80 5.63 20.33
CA ASN A 215 -15.85 6.48 19.60
C ASN A 215 -16.47 7.74 18.98
N ILE A 216 -17.71 7.65 18.45
CA ILE A 216 -18.43 8.82 17.94
C ILE A 216 -18.73 9.81 19.05
N ALA A 217 -19.38 9.34 20.11
CA ALA A 217 -19.73 10.20 21.26
C ALA A 217 -18.48 10.73 21.97
N ASP A 218 -17.43 9.92 22.11
CA ASP A 218 -16.15 10.35 22.70
C ASP A 218 -15.48 11.43 21.82
N ASN A 219 -15.56 11.32 20.50
CA ASN A 219 -15.02 12.33 19.59
C ASN A 219 -15.81 13.64 19.65
N ASP A 220 -17.14 13.58 19.61
CA ASP A 220 -18.03 14.73 19.70
C ASP A 220 -17.86 15.51 21.01
N ASN A 221 -17.58 14.79 22.10
CA ASN A 221 -17.37 15.37 23.43
C ASN A 221 -15.89 15.63 23.77
N ASN A 222 -14.96 15.49 22.82
CA ASN A 222 -13.52 15.68 23.03
C ASN A 222 -12.95 14.84 24.19
N VAL A 223 -13.35 13.58 24.30
CA VAL A 223 -12.80 12.64 25.27
C VAL A 223 -11.42 12.16 24.80
N PHE A 224 -10.37 12.78 25.33
CA PHE A 224 -9.01 12.48 24.91
C PHE A 224 -8.49 11.21 25.60
N ALA A 225 -8.02 10.25 24.82
CA ALA A 225 -7.55 8.94 25.25
C ALA A 225 -6.10 8.65 24.89
N TYR A 226 -5.52 9.44 23.99
CA TYR A 226 -4.16 9.24 23.46
C TYR A 226 -3.34 10.53 23.51
N LYS A 227 -2.02 10.35 23.57
CA LYS A 227 -1.05 11.44 23.50
C LYS A 227 -0.55 11.59 22.07
N GLY A 228 -0.61 12.78 21.54
CA GLY A 228 0.13 13.17 20.34
C GLY A 228 1.63 13.24 20.63
N THR A 229 2.41 13.34 19.58
CA THR A 229 3.87 13.42 19.68
C THR A 229 4.30 14.64 20.48
N GLY A 230 5.05 14.42 21.56
CA GLY A 230 5.52 15.47 22.46
C GLY A 230 4.50 15.94 23.51
N ALA A 231 3.29 15.40 23.53
CA ALA A 231 2.29 15.72 24.55
C ALA A 231 2.60 15.06 25.90
N THR A 232 2.42 15.82 26.99
CA THR A 232 2.56 15.30 28.36
C THR A 232 1.29 14.62 28.84
N GLU A 233 0.13 15.04 28.30
CA GLU A 233 -1.20 14.50 28.64
C GLU A 233 -1.95 14.08 27.39
N ASN A 234 -3.04 13.33 27.57
CA ASN A 234 -3.90 12.92 26.48
C ASN A 234 -4.52 14.16 25.81
N ASN A 235 -4.36 14.26 24.50
CA ASN A 235 -4.84 15.39 23.70
C ASN A 235 -5.40 14.98 22.34
N ALA A 236 -5.58 13.68 22.11
CA ALA A 236 -6.23 13.13 20.93
C ALA A 236 -7.32 12.13 21.31
N THR A 237 -8.43 12.12 20.56
CA THR A 237 -9.50 11.12 20.71
C THR A 237 -9.05 9.78 20.16
N LYS A 238 -9.78 8.69 20.48
CA LYS A 238 -9.49 7.37 19.89
C LYS A 238 -9.63 7.38 18.38
N MET A 239 -10.64 8.06 17.84
CA MET A 239 -10.89 8.11 16.41
C MET A 239 -9.76 8.83 15.67
N GLU A 240 -9.32 9.97 16.20
CA GLU A 240 -8.15 10.70 15.69
C GLU A 240 -6.90 9.81 15.66
N HIS A 241 -6.63 9.12 16.77
CA HIS A 241 -5.47 8.24 16.88
C HIS A 241 -5.53 7.07 15.90
N TYR A 242 -6.69 6.43 15.72
CA TYR A 242 -6.84 5.35 14.76
C TYR A 242 -6.58 5.82 13.33
N TRP A 243 -7.07 6.99 12.97
CA TRP A 243 -6.80 7.58 11.66
C TRP A 243 -5.30 7.85 11.46
N ASP A 244 -4.64 8.41 12.47
CA ASP A 244 -3.18 8.64 12.47
C ASP A 244 -2.40 7.33 12.35
N GLU A 245 -2.85 6.24 12.97
CA GLU A 245 -2.23 4.92 12.83
C GLU A 245 -2.36 4.39 11.37
N GLY A 246 -3.48 4.63 10.70
CA GLY A 246 -3.65 4.35 9.27
C GLY A 246 -2.66 5.14 8.41
N PHE A 247 -2.56 6.45 8.62
CA PHE A 247 -1.56 7.30 7.98
C PHE A 247 -0.13 6.80 8.22
N GLY A 248 0.17 6.39 9.47
CA GLY A 248 1.49 5.89 9.85
C GLY A 248 1.91 4.62 9.13
N TYR A 249 1.00 3.72 8.80
CA TYR A 249 1.33 2.55 7.98
C TYR A 249 1.68 2.92 6.53
N MET A 250 1.05 3.96 5.97
CA MET A 250 1.37 4.39 4.60
C MET A 250 2.63 5.24 4.56
N PHE A 251 2.73 6.25 5.41
CA PHE A 251 3.73 7.31 5.31
C PHE A 251 4.69 7.39 6.50
N GLY A 252 4.56 6.56 7.52
CA GLY A 252 5.35 6.66 8.76
C GLY A 252 6.86 6.40 8.62
N ARG A 253 7.35 6.02 7.43
CA ARG A 253 8.78 5.94 7.13
C ARG A 253 9.37 7.25 6.59
N GLU A 254 8.52 8.22 6.23
CA GLU A 254 8.97 9.52 5.77
C GLU A 254 9.38 10.40 6.96
N ALA A 255 10.50 11.10 6.80
CA ALA A 255 10.98 12.03 7.83
C ALA A 255 10.18 13.33 7.84
N ASP A 256 9.63 13.72 6.67
CA ASP A 256 8.87 14.94 6.48
C ASP A 256 7.41 14.59 6.16
N ALA A 257 6.52 14.81 7.14
CA ALA A 257 5.09 14.59 6.98
C ALA A 257 4.40 15.63 6.07
N SER A 258 5.09 16.72 5.69
CA SER A 258 4.58 17.71 4.72
C SER A 258 4.81 17.29 3.28
N ASN A 259 5.80 16.42 3.04
CA ASN A 259 6.12 15.89 1.72
C ASN A 259 6.47 14.38 1.79
N PRO A 260 5.48 13.50 2.01
CA PRO A 260 5.72 12.09 2.24
C PRO A 260 5.90 11.27 0.94
N PHE A 261 6.30 11.92 -0.17
CA PHE A 261 6.34 11.29 -1.50
C PHE A 261 7.72 10.76 -1.91
N ASN A 262 8.70 10.75 -1.00
CA ASN A 262 10.05 10.30 -1.31
C ASN A 262 10.14 8.77 -1.50
N GLY A 263 9.19 8.01 -1.00
CA GLY A 263 9.17 6.56 -1.07
C GLY A 263 10.29 5.94 -0.24
N SER A 264 10.51 6.48 0.96
CA SER A 264 11.53 6.01 1.90
C SER A 264 11.26 4.57 2.34
N GLY A 265 12.34 3.82 2.56
CA GLY A 265 12.28 2.42 2.96
C GLY A 265 11.95 1.47 1.81
N VAL A 266 11.56 0.25 2.14
CA VAL A 266 11.25 -0.84 1.19
C VAL A 266 9.80 -1.29 1.25
N ILE A 267 8.94 -0.53 1.93
CA ILE A 267 7.52 -0.82 2.18
C ILE A 267 6.63 -0.13 1.12
N LEU A 268 5.33 -0.19 1.28
CA LEU A 268 4.35 0.17 0.25
C LEU A 268 4.54 1.58 -0.35
N ASN A 269 4.97 2.57 0.45
CA ASN A 269 5.21 3.94 -0.06
C ASN A 269 6.26 4.00 -1.19
N LYS A 270 7.26 3.10 -1.19
CA LYS A 270 8.22 2.95 -2.31
C LYS A 270 7.49 2.59 -3.61
N TYR A 271 6.48 1.73 -3.53
CA TYR A 271 5.71 1.29 -4.69
C TYR A 271 4.66 2.31 -5.09
N LEU A 272 4.08 3.04 -4.14
CA LEU A 272 3.25 4.20 -4.41
C LEU A 272 4.02 5.24 -5.26
N LYS A 273 5.27 5.54 -4.90
CA LYS A 273 6.13 6.43 -5.70
C LYS A 273 6.33 5.92 -7.12
N LYS A 274 6.54 4.60 -7.31
CA LYS A 274 6.69 4.00 -8.64
C LYS A 274 5.41 4.11 -9.46
N VAL A 275 4.26 3.75 -8.87
CA VAL A 275 2.94 3.85 -9.53
C VAL A 275 2.62 5.30 -9.88
N ASN A 276 2.90 6.24 -8.98
CA ASN A 276 2.71 7.67 -9.25
C ASN A 276 3.58 8.20 -10.40
N ALA A 277 4.73 7.58 -10.66
CA ALA A 277 5.64 8.01 -11.72
C ALA A 277 5.26 7.43 -13.10
N SER A 278 4.57 6.29 -13.17
CA SER A 278 4.32 5.56 -14.41
C SER A 278 2.86 5.20 -14.63
N ASP A 279 2.26 4.48 -13.69
CA ASP A 279 0.99 3.80 -13.91
C ASP A 279 -0.22 4.73 -13.68
N GLU A 280 -0.18 5.55 -12.61
CA GLU A 280 -1.27 6.49 -12.26
C GLU A 280 -0.70 7.80 -11.66
N PRO A 281 -0.29 8.76 -12.52
CA PRO A 281 0.24 10.05 -12.06
C PRO A 281 -0.76 10.82 -11.19
N GLY A 282 -0.31 11.31 -10.04
CA GLY A 282 -1.13 12.04 -9.08
C GLY A 282 -1.69 11.20 -7.93
N ILE A 283 -1.67 9.88 -8.02
CA ILE A 283 -2.21 8.97 -6.99
C ILE A 283 -1.63 9.23 -5.58
N SER A 284 -0.33 9.56 -5.49
CA SER A 284 0.31 9.89 -4.21
C SER A 284 -0.35 11.07 -3.52
N LYS A 285 -0.66 12.12 -4.30
CA LYS A 285 -1.32 13.32 -3.80
C LYS A 285 -2.77 13.03 -3.39
N VAL A 286 -3.49 12.24 -4.18
CA VAL A 286 -4.87 11.84 -3.88
C VAL A 286 -4.95 11.12 -2.53
N ILE A 287 -4.08 10.14 -2.28
CA ILE A 287 -4.05 9.40 -1.00
C ILE A 287 -3.70 10.35 0.15
N TYR A 288 -2.70 11.21 -0.03
CA TYR A 288 -2.25 12.13 1.02
C TYR A 288 -3.29 13.16 1.39
N ASP A 289 -3.93 13.78 0.38
CA ASP A 289 -4.98 14.78 0.60
C ASP A 289 -6.21 14.15 1.25
N ALA A 290 -6.57 12.91 0.88
CA ALA A 290 -7.65 12.18 1.52
C ALA A 290 -7.34 11.88 3.01
N PHE A 291 -6.11 11.50 3.35
CA PHE A 291 -5.72 11.37 4.75
C PHE A 291 -5.83 12.68 5.53
N LYS A 292 -5.40 13.81 4.95
CA LYS A 292 -5.49 15.13 5.59
C LYS A 292 -6.96 15.56 5.80
N LEU A 293 -7.76 15.43 4.75
CA LEU A 293 -9.16 15.87 4.80
C LEU A 293 -9.99 14.99 5.74
N GLY A 294 -9.81 13.67 5.71
CA GLY A 294 -10.50 12.76 6.61
C GLY A 294 -10.12 12.98 8.08
N ARG A 295 -8.84 13.30 8.37
CA ARG A 295 -8.42 13.67 9.74
C ARG A 295 -9.02 15.01 10.18
N ALA A 296 -9.13 15.99 9.27
CA ALA A 296 -9.81 17.25 9.55
C ALA A 296 -11.32 17.04 9.78
N ALA A 297 -11.95 16.16 9.00
CA ALA A 297 -13.33 15.77 9.17
C ALA A 297 -13.61 15.18 10.57
N ILE A 298 -12.71 14.32 11.07
CA ILE A 298 -12.81 13.79 12.45
C ILE A 298 -12.78 14.92 13.48
N VAL A 299 -11.86 15.89 13.35
CA VAL A 299 -11.79 17.04 14.28
C VAL A 299 -13.08 17.85 14.28
N ASN A 300 -13.76 17.93 13.13
CA ASN A 300 -15.01 18.68 12.98
C ASN A 300 -16.28 17.81 13.19
N SER A 301 -16.13 16.54 13.58
CA SER A 301 -17.23 15.58 13.73
C SER A 301 -18.06 15.41 12.43
N ASP A 302 -17.42 15.56 11.27
CA ASP A 302 -18.02 15.28 9.96
C ASP A 302 -17.69 13.84 9.51
N TYR A 303 -18.50 12.91 9.96
CA TYR A 303 -18.27 11.49 9.71
C TYR A 303 -18.63 11.06 8.29
N THR A 304 -19.43 11.84 7.56
CA THR A 304 -19.72 11.61 6.14
C THR A 304 -18.48 11.87 5.31
N VAL A 305 -17.87 13.04 5.45
CA VAL A 305 -16.61 13.36 4.76
C VAL A 305 -15.49 12.41 5.18
N ARG A 306 -15.38 12.05 6.48
CA ARG A 306 -14.42 11.06 6.96
C ARG A 306 -14.54 9.72 6.19
N ASP A 307 -15.76 9.20 6.05
CA ASP A 307 -16.02 7.91 5.40
C ASP A 307 -15.75 7.96 3.89
N GLU A 308 -16.08 9.07 3.22
CA GLU A 308 -15.71 9.32 1.83
C GLU A 308 -14.18 9.31 1.65
N GLN A 309 -13.46 10.02 2.52
CA GLN A 309 -11.99 10.06 2.45
C GLN A 309 -11.36 8.70 2.79
N ALA A 310 -11.93 7.95 3.72
CA ALA A 310 -11.50 6.58 4.00
C ALA A 310 -11.64 5.69 2.75
N THR A 311 -12.73 5.82 2.00
CA THR A 311 -12.96 5.09 0.75
C THR A 311 -11.90 5.46 -0.30
N ILE A 312 -11.63 6.75 -0.50
CA ILE A 312 -10.60 7.23 -1.44
C ILE A 312 -9.22 6.64 -1.07
N VAL A 313 -8.85 6.66 0.21
CA VAL A 313 -7.58 6.08 0.66
C VAL A 313 -7.52 4.58 0.35
N LYS A 314 -8.55 3.82 0.71
CA LYS A 314 -8.61 2.36 0.57
C LYS A 314 -8.51 1.93 -0.89
N GLU A 315 -9.32 2.52 -1.77
CA GLU A 315 -9.31 2.20 -3.19
C GLU A 315 -7.98 2.53 -3.86
N ASN A 316 -7.41 3.70 -3.57
CA ASN A 316 -6.15 4.11 -4.20
C ASN A 316 -4.93 3.35 -3.67
N ILE A 317 -4.89 2.97 -2.40
CA ILE A 317 -3.84 2.05 -1.89
C ILE A 317 -3.96 0.68 -2.56
N SER A 318 -5.19 0.20 -2.78
CA SER A 318 -5.46 -1.08 -3.46
C SER A 318 -4.95 -1.10 -4.90
N LYS A 319 -5.09 0.01 -5.64
CA LYS A 319 -4.54 0.14 -6.99
C LYS A 319 -3.02 -0.07 -7.03
N VAL A 320 -2.28 0.41 -6.02
CA VAL A 320 -0.82 0.19 -5.94
C VAL A 320 -0.49 -1.31 -5.92
N ILE A 321 -1.26 -2.09 -5.17
CA ILE A 321 -1.11 -3.55 -5.12
C ILE A 321 -1.43 -4.18 -6.47
N GLY A 322 -2.57 -3.81 -7.09
CA GLY A 322 -3.01 -4.33 -8.38
C GLY A 322 -1.99 -4.07 -9.49
N TYR A 323 -1.59 -2.82 -9.69
CA TYR A 323 -0.56 -2.47 -10.69
C TYR A 323 0.73 -3.27 -10.51
N LYS A 324 1.19 -3.44 -9.28
CA LYS A 324 2.46 -4.15 -9.05
C LYS A 324 2.33 -5.65 -9.18
N ALA A 325 1.18 -6.25 -8.87
CA ALA A 325 0.94 -7.68 -9.11
C ALA A 325 1.03 -8.01 -10.62
N ALA A 326 0.32 -7.27 -11.48
CA ALA A 326 0.39 -7.47 -12.93
C ALA A 326 1.77 -7.11 -13.51
N TYR A 327 2.36 -5.99 -13.08
CA TYR A 327 3.67 -5.54 -13.53
C TYR A 327 4.77 -6.60 -13.31
N TYR A 328 4.84 -7.21 -12.12
CA TYR A 328 5.92 -8.16 -11.83
C TYR A 328 5.75 -9.52 -12.51
N LEU A 329 4.53 -9.92 -12.85
CA LEU A 329 4.29 -11.07 -13.71
C LEU A 329 4.85 -10.82 -15.13
N ARG A 330 4.53 -9.67 -15.73
CA ARG A 330 5.04 -9.25 -17.05
C ARG A 330 6.56 -9.09 -17.02
N SER A 331 7.09 -8.38 -16.02
CA SER A 331 8.53 -8.19 -15.88
C SER A 331 9.28 -9.52 -15.76
N GLY A 332 8.71 -10.51 -15.03
CA GLY A 332 9.27 -11.85 -14.99
C GLY A 332 9.28 -12.53 -16.34
N GLY A 333 8.20 -12.42 -17.12
CA GLY A 333 8.10 -12.96 -18.47
C GLY A 333 9.09 -12.32 -19.46
N ASP A 334 9.28 -11.01 -19.38
CA ASP A 334 10.25 -10.26 -20.19
C ASP A 334 11.68 -10.73 -19.89
N GLU A 335 12.03 -10.90 -18.62
CA GLU A 335 13.36 -11.36 -18.20
C GLU A 335 13.61 -12.83 -18.60
N ILE A 336 12.59 -13.70 -18.54
CA ILE A 336 12.68 -15.08 -19.08
C ILE A 336 12.96 -15.04 -20.58
N THR A 337 12.22 -14.23 -21.33
CA THR A 337 12.42 -14.08 -22.78
C THR A 337 13.82 -13.57 -23.13
N ALA A 338 14.37 -12.69 -22.28
CA ALA A 338 15.72 -12.18 -22.44
C ALA A 338 16.82 -13.15 -21.98
N GLY A 339 16.46 -14.27 -21.35
CA GLY A 339 17.41 -15.23 -20.78
C GLY A 339 18.04 -14.81 -19.45
N ASN A 340 17.50 -13.78 -18.80
CA ASN A 340 17.99 -13.20 -17.52
C ASN A 340 17.28 -13.86 -16.33
N TRP A 341 17.52 -15.12 -16.07
CA TRP A 341 16.80 -15.91 -15.07
C TRP A 341 16.94 -15.39 -13.64
N ALA A 342 18.10 -14.82 -13.27
CA ALA A 342 18.27 -14.22 -11.93
C ALA A 342 17.33 -13.02 -11.74
N ASN A 343 17.15 -12.18 -12.76
CA ASN A 343 16.18 -11.09 -12.74
C ASN A 343 14.74 -11.60 -12.74
N ALA A 344 14.46 -12.65 -13.54
CA ALA A 344 13.15 -13.28 -13.59
C ALA A 344 12.73 -13.82 -12.22
N HIS A 345 13.59 -14.59 -11.55
CA HIS A 345 13.35 -15.09 -10.19
C HIS A 345 13.09 -13.97 -9.20
N HIS A 346 13.87 -12.89 -9.28
CA HIS A 346 13.68 -11.71 -8.44
C HIS A 346 12.32 -11.05 -8.69
N ALA A 347 11.99 -10.75 -9.95
CA ALA A 347 10.73 -10.11 -10.32
C ALA A 347 9.51 -10.96 -9.93
N LEU A 348 9.54 -12.26 -10.25
CA LEU A 348 8.45 -13.18 -9.90
C LEU A 348 8.31 -13.38 -8.39
N SER A 349 9.40 -13.29 -7.62
CA SER A 349 9.33 -13.32 -6.16
C SER A 349 8.68 -12.06 -5.58
N GLU A 350 8.92 -10.90 -6.16
CA GLU A 350 8.17 -9.68 -5.83
C GLU A 350 6.70 -9.84 -6.24
N GLY A 351 6.43 -10.35 -7.45
CA GLY A 351 5.10 -10.65 -7.97
C GLY A 351 4.30 -11.59 -7.08
N TYR A 352 4.92 -12.66 -6.59
CA TYR A 352 4.32 -13.60 -5.64
C TYR A 352 3.73 -12.88 -4.42
N GLY A 353 4.50 -11.99 -3.80
CA GLY A 353 4.06 -11.25 -2.63
C GLY A 353 2.96 -10.22 -2.94
N PHE A 354 2.98 -9.58 -4.11
CA PHE A 354 1.90 -8.68 -4.53
C PHE A 354 0.61 -9.44 -4.89
N ILE A 355 0.70 -10.62 -5.51
CA ILE A 355 -0.45 -11.50 -5.74
C ILE A 355 -1.07 -11.92 -4.40
N LEU A 356 -0.24 -12.38 -3.45
CA LEU A 356 -0.73 -12.70 -2.10
C LEU A 356 -1.44 -11.49 -1.45
N SER A 357 -1.01 -10.29 -1.77
CA SER A 357 -1.55 -9.05 -1.22
C SER A 357 -2.92 -8.65 -1.78
N LEU A 358 -3.36 -9.18 -2.95
CA LEU A 358 -4.62 -8.82 -3.60
C LEU A 358 -5.86 -9.11 -2.74
N GLN A 359 -5.81 -10.12 -1.87
CA GLN A 359 -6.90 -10.45 -0.94
C GLN A 359 -7.13 -9.43 0.18
N PHE A 360 -6.21 -8.47 0.37
CA PHE A 360 -6.30 -7.42 1.39
C PHE A 360 -6.71 -6.07 0.81
N THR A 361 -6.99 -6.01 -0.47
CA THR A 361 -7.39 -4.80 -1.21
C THR A 361 -8.87 -4.48 -1.02
N GLN A 362 -9.31 -3.35 -1.55
CA GLN A 362 -10.72 -2.97 -1.65
C GLN A 362 -10.94 -2.28 -3.00
N GLY A 363 -11.76 -2.89 -3.85
CA GLY A 363 -12.28 -2.29 -5.07
C GLY A 363 -13.42 -1.30 -4.81
N SER A 364 -13.93 -0.70 -5.87
CA SER A 364 -15.05 0.26 -5.81
C SER A 364 -16.37 -0.36 -5.34
N ASP A 365 -16.50 -1.66 -5.40
CA ASP A 365 -17.63 -2.44 -4.88
C ASP A 365 -17.49 -2.79 -3.39
N GLY A 366 -16.38 -2.39 -2.75
CA GLY A 366 -16.07 -2.67 -1.35
C GLY A 366 -15.46 -4.04 -1.09
N ASN A 367 -15.32 -4.90 -2.11
CA ASN A 367 -14.73 -6.22 -2.01
C ASN A 367 -13.23 -6.20 -2.33
N PRO A 368 -12.45 -7.22 -1.90
CA PRO A 368 -11.08 -7.37 -2.36
C PRO A 368 -11.04 -7.66 -3.86
N TYR A 369 -9.98 -7.25 -4.54
CA TYR A 369 -9.80 -7.54 -5.97
C TYR A 369 -9.82 -9.04 -6.27
N MET A 370 -9.27 -9.83 -5.37
CA MET A 370 -9.33 -11.29 -5.43
C MET A 370 -9.59 -11.86 -4.03
N THR A 371 -10.40 -12.88 -3.96
CA THR A 371 -10.64 -13.63 -2.72
C THR A 371 -9.39 -14.42 -2.29
N ASN A 372 -9.34 -14.89 -1.04
CA ASN A 372 -8.26 -15.77 -0.58
C ASN A 372 -8.14 -17.04 -1.42
N GLU A 373 -9.28 -17.61 -1.87
CA GLU A 373 -9.30 -18.80 -2.72
C GLU A 373 -8.69 -18.54 -4.10
N GLU A 374 -9.08 -17.45 -4.77
CA GLU A 374 -8.55 -17.05 -6.07
C GLU A 374 -7.06 -16.73 -6.00
N VAL A 375 -6.63 -16.03 -4.96
CA VAL A 375 -5.20 -15.73 -4.72
C VAL A 375 -4.41 -17.03 -4.56
N ASN A 376 -4.89 -17.98 -3.73
CA ASN A 376 -4.19 -19.25 -3.55
C ASN A 376 -4.15 -20.06 -4.86
N ALA A 377 -5.25 -20.11 -5.62
CA ALA A 377 -5.27 -20.80 -6.92
C ALA A 377 -4.26 -20.19 -7.91
N MET A 378 -4.12 -18.87 -7.93
CA MET A 378 -3.13 -18.17 -8.76
C MET A 378 -1.69 -18.47 -8.30
N LEU A 379 -1.43 -18.46 -7.00
CA LEU A 379 -0.12 -18.80 -6.44
C LEU A 379 0.23 -20.27 -6.68
N ASP A 380 -0.73 -21.20 -6.56
CA ASP A 380 -0.53 -22.61 -6.88
C ASP A 380 -0.19 -22.82 -8.36
N LYS A 381 -0.86 -22.10 -9.27
CA LYS A 381 -0.56 -22.10 -10.70
C LYS A 381 0.86 -21.56 -10.96
N LEU A 382 1.24 -20.47 -10.31
CA LEU A 382 2.56 -19.85 -10.44
C LEU A 382 3.68 -20.79 -9.95
N MET A 383 3.41 -21.57 -8.90
CA MET A 383 4.37 -22.47 -8.24
C MET A 383 4.23 -23.94 -8.68
N ALA A 384 3.42 -24.23 -9.71
CA ALA A 384 3.26 -25.60 -10.21
C ALA A 384 4.56 -26.14 -10.79
N GLY A 385 4.76 -27.49 -10.71
CA GLY A 385 5.98 -28.13 -11.21
C GLY A 385 7.22 -27.69 -10.41
N ASN A 386 8.24 -27.22 -11.13
CA ASN A 386 9.44 -26.64 -10.55
C ASN A 386 9.30 -25.14 -10.25
N GLY A 387 8.09 -24.63 -10.15
CA GLY A 387 7.82 -23.20 -9.87
C GLY A 387 8.25 -22.30 -11.01
N PHE A 388 9.00 -21.25 -10.71
CA PHE A 388 9.41 -20.23 -11.69
C PHE A 388 10.28 -20.79 -12.82
N TRP A 389 11.01 -21.89 -12.57
CA TRP A 389 11.84 -22.55 -13.57
C TRP A 389 11.03 -23.11 -14.75
N ASP A 390 9.75 -23.42 -14.54
CA ASP A 390 8.85 -23.99 -15.54
C ASP A 390 7.94 -22.93 -16.18
N ARG A 391 8.03 -21.66 -15.79
CA ARG A 391 7.13 -20.62 -16.31
C ARG A 391 7.57 -20.12 -17.67
N THR A 392 6.58 -19.83 -18.53
CA THR A 392 6.79 -19.15 -19.83
C THR A 392 6.26 -17.71 -19.78
N ALA A 393 6.75 -16.87 -20.67
CA ALA A 393 6.28 -15.49 -20.79
C ALA A 393 4.78 -15.43 -21.10
N GLU A 394 4.27 -16.36 -21.92
CA GLU A 394 2.86 -16.42 -22.29
C GLU A 394 1.97 -16.78 -21.12
N GLU A 395 2.39 -17.73 -20.26
CA GLU A 395 1.66 -18.11 -19.04
C GLU A 395 1.61 -16.93 -18.07
N LEU A 396 2.73 -16.22 -17.89
CA LEU A 396 2.83 -15.07 -16.98
C LEU A 396 2.01 -13.88 -17.49
N GLU A 397 1.98 -13.61 -18.79
CA GLU A 397 1.12 -12.60 -19.40
C GLU A 397 -0.37 -12.95 -19.24
N ALA A 398 -0.74 -14.23 -19.38
CA ALA A 398 -2.11 -14.67 -19.13
C ALA A 398 -2.51 -14.43 -17.66
N MET A 399 -1.62 -14.76 -16.71
CA MET A 399 -1.87 -14.47 -15.29
C MET A 399 -1.93 -12.98 -14.99
N ALA A 400 -1.11 -12.15 -15.65
CA ALA A 400 -1.18 -10.70 -15.51
C ALA A 400 -2.51 -10.14 -16.01
N LYS A 401 -3.05 -10.66 -17.11
CA LYS A 401 -4.39 -10.30 -17.62
C LYS A 401 -5.51 -10.73 -16.67
N ASP A 402 -5.36 -11.86 -16.00
CA ASP A 402 -6.32 -12.26 -14.95
C ASP A 402 -6.32 -11.24 -13.80
N VAL A 403 -5.14 -10.72 -13.41
CA VAL A 403 -5.04 -9.63 -12.40
C VAL A 403 -5.66 -8.33 -12.94
N ASP A 404 -5.36 -7.93 -14.18
CA ASP A 404 -5.96 -6.72 -14.79
C ASP A 404 -7.50 -6.81 -14.81
N ALA A 405 -8.02 -7.97 -15.18
CA ALA A 405 -9.47 -8.20 -15.20
C ALA A 405 -10.10 -8.11 -13.80
N ALA A 406 -9.43 -8.67 -12.78
CA ALA A 406 -9.90 -8.62 -11.39
C ALA A 406 -9.84 -7.22 -10.79
N THR A 407 -8.84 -6.43 -11.18
CA THR A 407 -8.60 -5.07 -10.63
C THR A 407 -9.31 -3.98 -11.43
N GLY A 408 -9.64 -4.22 -12.70
CA GLY A 408 -10.09 -3.18 -13.64
C GLY A 408 -9.02 -2.16 -13.99
N LEU A 409 -7.74 -2.45 -13.71
CA LEU A 409 -6.57 -1.60 -14.00
C LEU A 409 -5.90 -2.10 -15.29
N ASN A 410 -5.53 -1.18 -16.20
CA ASN A 410 -4.87 -1.49 -17.46
C ASN A 410 -3.54 -0.74 -17.58
#